data_0bc26b579bd9fb986d4becd09df7334e
#
_entry.id   0bc26b579bd9fb986d4becd09df7334e
#
_cell.length_a   1.000
_cell.length_b   1.000
_cell.length_c   1.000
_cell.angle_alpha   90.00
_cell.angle_beta   90.00
_cell.angle_gamma   90.00
#
_symmetry.space_group_name_H-M   'P 1'
#
loop_
_entity.id
_entity.type
_entity.pdbx_description
1 polymer ?
#
loop_
_entity_poly.entity_id
_entity_poly.type
_entity_poly.pdbx_seq_one_letter_code
_entity_poly.pdbx_strand_id
1 'polypeptide(L)'
;FDDSHLGTPGAEAYRAKSLRRDTDYAGRMKRYAPQFTACRVDEGTYLIRFPSCDLNEAQTAWVRTAVRAYLASGCENLILDIRGNSGGSDSAYEPLLRLLYDHEGAEDAMEYRVSDLAVAHVREFAGDTERRRGKIARMERTPAGEFLTDGPKTYRIHYDSVSPRPRRAGLLIDGKVGSSGEQLVLEVRASSRRTTVYGQDNTLGYLDFSNCEILYFPQDPTRWMMLPTTRSCRVPEGRGIDSAGIAPDVRIPLPLPEVLTDNVDAWTLWVAEDMKTEKRKE
;
A
#
# COMPACT_ATOMS: atom_id res chain seq x y z
N PHE A 1 1.86 11.05 27.37
CA PHE A 1 3.00 10.92 26.43
C PHE A 1 3.79 12.22 26.57
N ASP A 2 5.02 12.12 27.04
CA ASP A 2 5.96 13.23 27.06
C ASP A 2 6.54 13.38 25.65
N ASP A 3 6.09 14.41 24.95
CA ASP A 3 6.48 14.74 23.59
C ASP A 3 7.92 15.32 23.49
N SER A 4 8.65 15.43 24.60
CA SER A 4 9.98 16.03 24.64
C SER A 4 11.06 15.25 23.87
N HIS A 5 10.78 13.99 23.55
CA HIS A 5 11.68 13.11 22.77
C HIS A 5 11.51 13.21 21.25
N LEU A 6 10.56 14.01 20.76
CA LEU A 6 10.20 14.08 19.35
C LEU A 6 10.86 15.25 18.59
N GLY A 7 12.04 15.66 18.95
CA GLY A 7 12.83 16.68 18.24
C GLY A 7 13.49 16.21 16.94
N THR A 8 12.93 15.20 16.26
CA THR A 8 13.43 14.73 14.97
C THR A 8 12.61 15.31 13.82
N PRO A 9 13.21 15.56 12.62
CA PRO A 9 12.46 16.05 11.45
C PRO A 9 11.24 15.19 11.08
N GLY A 10 11.29 13.89 11.35
CA GLY A 10 10.16 12.98 11.15
C GLY A 10 9.00 13.23 12.11
N ALA A 11 9.30 13.58 13.37
CA ALA A 11 8.29 13.91 14.36
C ALA A 11 7.62 15.25 14.08
N GLU A 12 8.36 16.24 13.58
CA GLU A 12 7.78 17.53 13.13
C GLU A 12 6.89 17.34 11.91
N ALA A 13 7.29 16.52 10.94
CA ALA A 13 6.46 16.15 9.79
C ALA A 13 5.19 15.41 10.22
N TYR A 14 5.28 14.49 11.19
CA TYR A 14 4.14 13.80 11.78
C TYR A 14 3.21 14.76 12.55
N ARG A 15 3.77 15.68 13.36
CA ARG A 15 3.00 16.74 14.03
C ARG A 15 2.29 17.65 13.03
N ALA A 16 2.98 18.10 11.99
CA ALA A 16 2.39 18.93 10.94
C ALA A 16 1.27 18.18 10.21
N LYS A 17 1.45 16.87 9.95
CA LYS A 17 0.43 15.99 9.38
C LYS A 17 -0.74 15.76 10.34
N SER A 18 -0.49 15.60 11.63
CA SER A 18 -1.51 15.41 12.68
C SER A 18 -2.30 16.68 12.97
N LEU A 19 -1.67 17.86 12.97
CA LEU A 19 -2.31 19.16 13.17
C LEU A 19 -3.18 19.57 11.96
N ARG A 20 -2.89 19.05 10.75
CA ARG A 20 -3.77 19.18 9.58
C ARG A 20 -4.97 18.24 9.62
N ARG A 21 -4.99 17.27 10.54
CA ARG A 21 -6.17 16.43 10.78
C ARG A 21 -7.22 17.29 11.44
N ASP A 22 -8.14 17.69 10.64
CA ASP A 22 -9.31 18.49 10.98
C ASP A 22 -10.13 17.88 12.13
N THR A 23 -10.76 18.74 12.91
CA THR A 23 -11.63 18.41 14.05
C THR A 23 -12.88 17.58 13.69
N ASP A 24 -13.31 17.56 12.41
CA ASP A 24 -14.41 16.70 11.92
C ASP A 24 -13.92 15.44 11.16
N TYR A 25 -12.79 14.87 11.56
CA TYR A 25 -12.23 13.69 10.93
C TYR A 25 -13.23 12.52 10.83
N ALA A 26 -13.96 12.23 11.90
CA ALA A 26 -14.94 11.13 11.93
C ALA A 26 -16.14 11.37 10.99
N GLY A 27 -16.64 12.60 10.89
CA GLY A 27 -17.72 12.95 9.97
C GLY A 27 -17.29 12.90 8.51
N ARG A 28 -16.09 13.42 8.20
CA ARG A 28 -15.52 13.34 6.86
C ARG A 28 -15.19 11.89 6.46
N MET A 29 -14.73 11.06 7.40
CA MET A 29 -14.45 9.65 7.13
C MET A 29 -15.68 8.86 6.72
N LYS A 30 -16.85 9.16 7.28
CA LYS A 30 -18.11 8.53 6.86
C LYS A 30 -18.52 8.94 5.44
N ARG A 31 -18.24 10.18 5.05
CA ARG A 31 -18.54 10.68 3.70
C ARG A 31 -17.50 10.24 2.67
N TYR A 32 -16.26 10.16 3.11
CA TYR A 32 -15.11 9.75 2.29
C TYR A 32 -14.96 8.23 2.11
N ALA A 33 -15.87 7.40 2.61
CA ALA A 33 -15.76 5.94 2.59
C ALA A 33 -15.60 5.39 1.14
N PRO A 34 -14.36 5.17 0.64
CA PRO A 34 -14.17 4.68 -0.71
C PRO A 34 -14.71 3.25 -0.84
N GLN A 35 -15.36 2.96 -1.96
CA GLN A 35 -15.92 1.65 -2.26
C GLN A 35 -15.21 1.03 -3.47
N PHE A 36 -15.20 -0.29 -3.55
CA PHE A 36 -14.77 -1.03 -4.73
C PHE A 36 -15.60 -0.60 -5.94
N THR A 37 -14.95 0.01 -6.94
CA THR A 37 -15.61 0.58 -8.11
C THR A 37 -14.81 0.24 -9.36
N ALA A 38 -15.49 -0.18 -10.43
CA ALA A 38 -14.87 -0.40 -11.72
C ALA A 38 -15.80 0.13 -12.82
N CYS A 39 -15.39 1.22 -13.48
CA CYS A 39 -16.22 1.87 -14.51
C CYS A 39 -15.37 2.65 -15.52
N ARG A 40 -15.97 3.04 -16.65
CA ARG A 40 -15.39 4.00 -17.57
C ARG A 40 -15.42 5.40 -16.97
N VAL A 41 -14.32 6.14 -17.14
CA VAL A 41 -14.23 7.57 -16.84
C VAL A 41 -14.59 8.37 -18.09
N ASP A 42 -14.03 7.95 -19.23
CA ASP A 42 -14.28 8.51 -20.56
C ASP A 42 -14.07 7.42 -21.63
N GLU A 43 -14.01 7.81 -22.92
CA GLU A 43 -13.83 6.86 -24.04
C GLU A 43 -12.52 6.07 -23.95
N GLY A 44 -11.45 6.67 -23.45
CA GLY A 44 -10.09 6.09 -23.42
C GLY A 44 -9.61 5.65 -22.04
N THR A 45 -10.30 6.01 -20.97
CA THR A 45 -9.84 5.83 -19.58
C THR A 45 -10.84 5.01 -18.76
N TYR A 46 -10.32 4.06 -18.02
CA TYR A 46 -11.07 3.21 -17.09
C TYR A 46 -10.59 3.44 -15.65
N LEU A 47 -11.48 3.36 -14.69
CA LEU A 47 -11.21 3.44 -13.25
C LEU A 47 -11.37 2.06 -12.63
N ILE A 48 -10.39 1.66 -11.82
CA ILE A 48 -10.53 0.61 -10.81
C ILE A 48 -10.18 1.24 -9.46
N ARG A 49 -11.14 1.33 -8.54
CA ARG A 49 -10.92 1.78 -7.16
C ARG A 49 -10.80 0.58 -6.25
N PHE A 50 -9.66 0.49 -5.57
CA PHE A 50 -9.25 -0.63 -4.75
C PHE A 50 -8.90 -0.14 -3.32
N PRO A 51 -9.90 0.05 -2.46
CA PRO A 51 -9.74 0.78 -1.18
C PRO A 51 -9.23 -0.09 -0.02
N SER A 52 -8.97 -1.36 -0.22
CA SER A 52 -8.48 -2.27 0.83
C SER A 52 -7.73 -3.45 0.24
N CYS A 53 -6.67 -3.88 0.91
CA CYS A 53 -6.00 -5.17 0.71
C CYS A 53 -6.47 -6.25 1.71
N ASP A 54 -7.37 -5.90 2.64
CA ASP A 54 -8.05 -6.87 3.53
C ASP A 54 -9.36 -7.29 2.85
N LEU A 55 -9.30 -8.41 2.14
CA LEU A 55 -10.37 -8.87 1.25
C LEU A 55 -11.05 -10.14 1.76
N ASN A 56 -12.38 -10.14 1.71
CA ASN A 56 -13.14 -11.37 1.74
C ASN A 56 -13.16 -12.06 0.37
N GLU A 57 -13.74 -13.28 0.29
CA GLU A 57 -13.80 -14.06 -0.94
C GLU A 57 -14.50 -13.33 -2.10
N ALA A 58 -15.61 -12.65 -1.81
CA ALA A 58 -16.37 -11.90 -2.82
C ALA A 58 -15.55 -10.74 -3.38
N GLN A 59 -14.83 -10.01 -2.53
CA GLN A 59 -13.95 -8.91 -2.93
C GLN A 59 -12.73 -9.43 -3.72
N THR A 60 -12.16 -10.57 -3.33
CA THR A 60 -11.09 -11.24 -4.08
C THR A 60 -11.54 -11.62 -5.50
N ALA A 61 -12.74 -12.17 -5.63
CA ALA A 61 -13.34 -12.49 -6.94
C ALA A 61 -13.63 -11.21 -7.74
N TRP A 62 -14.05 -10.14 -7.05
CA TRP A 62 -14.34 -8.85 -7.66
C TRP A 62 -13.09 -8.24 -8.31
N VAL A 63 -11.91 -8.27 -7.66
CA VAL A 63 -10.66 -7.73 -8.22
C VAL A 63 -10.37 -8.36 -9.59
N ARG A 64 -10.45 -9.69 -9.69
CA ARG A 64 -10.25 -10.40 -10.97
C ARG A 64 -11.29 -10.02 -12.00
N THR A 65 -12.53 -9.78 -11.59
CA THR A 65 -13.62 -9.35 -12.48
C THR A 65 -13.39 -7.93 -12.97
N ALA A 66 -12.95 -7.01 -12.11
CA ALA A 66 -12.60 -5.63 -12.47
C ALA A 66 -11.46 -5.58 -13.50
N VAL A 67 -10.41 -6.38 -13.31
CA VAL A 67 -9.31 -6.51 -14.30
C VAL A 67 -9.84 -6.99 -15.66
N ARG A 68 -10.66 -8.05 -15.66
CA ARG A 68 -11.27 -8.54 -16.92
C ARG A 68 -12.17 -7.49 -17.57
N ALA A 69 -12.99 -6.79 -16.79
CA ALA A 69 -13.85 -5.72 -17.27
C ALA A 69 -13.05 -4.58 -17.91
N TYR A 70 -11.96 -4.16 -17.29
CA TYR A 70 -11.03 -3.20 -17.88
C TYR A 70 -10.48 -3.70 -19.23
N LEU A 71 -9.94 -4.91 -19.29
CA LEU A 71 -9.36 -5.46 -20.53
C LEU A 71 -10.41 -5.60 -21.64
N ALA A 72 -11.66 -5.94 -21.30
CA ALA A 72 -12.77 -6.01 -22.24
C ALA A 72 -13.32 -4.63 -22.64
N SER A 73 -13.07 -3.59 -21.85
CA SER A 73 -13.61 -2.24 -22.10
C SER A 73 -13.05 -1.57 -23.37
N GLY A 74 -11.86 -1.97 -23.80
CA GLY A 74 -11.14 -1.33 -24.90
C GLY A 74 -10.44 -0.03 -24.52
N CYS A 75 -10.56 0.46 -23.27
CA CYS A 75 -9.85 1.65 -22.81
C CYS A 75 -8.34 1.45 -22.84
N GLU A 76 -7.61 2.44 -23.33
CA GLU A 76 -6.15 2.42 -23.45
C GLU A 76 -5.46 2.77 -22.12
N ASN A 77 -6.11 3.56 -21.28
CA ASN A 77 -5.58 4.07 -20.01
C ASN A 77 -6.34 3.50 -18.81
N LEU A 78 -5.63 3.41 -17.68
CA LEU A 78 -6.20 2.96 -16.42
C LEU A 78 -5.90 3.96 -15.32
N ILE A 79 -6.88 4.28 -14.50
CA ILE A 79 -6.68 4.87 -13.19
C ILE A 79 -6.89 3.77 -12.15
N LEU A 80 -5.82 3.43 -11.42
CA LEU A 80 -5.91 2.58 -10.23
C LEU A 80 -5.96 3.50 -9.01
N ASP A 81 -7.12 3.57 -8.38
CA ASP A 81 -7.38 4.43 -7.24
C ASP A 81 -7.31 3.60 -5.96
N ILE A 82 -6.26 3.81 -5.16
CA ILE A 82 -6.05 3.13 -3.89
C ILE A 82 -6.22 4.07 -2.69
N ARG A 83 -6.84 5.23 -2.88
CA ARG A 83 -7.12 6.16 -1.79
C ARG A 83 -7.93 5.47 -0.69
N GLY A 84 -7.55 5.70 0.56
CA GLY A 84 -8.14 5.07 1.74
C GLY A 84 -7.66 3.65 2.02
N ASN A 85 -6.82 3.04 1.17
CA ASN A 85 -6.31 1.69 1.36
C ASN A 85 -5.23 1.66 2.45
N SER A 86 -5.60 1.28 3.65
CA SER A 86 -4.69 1.19 4.79
C SER A 86 -3.88 -0.12 4.86
N GLY A 87 -4.01 -1.00 3.86
CA GLY A 87 -3.27 -2.25 3.77
C GLY A 87 -4.14 -3.50 3.87
N GLY A 88 -3.52 -4.61 4.28
CA GLY A 88 -4.07 -5.95 4.36
C GLY A 88 -3.06 -6.99 3.87
N SER A 89 -3.40 -7.78 2.87
CA SER A 89 -2.51 -8.78 2.28
C SER A 89 -1.96 -8.32 0.92
N ASP A 90 -0.65 -8.49 0.70
CA ASP A 90 -0.01 -8.17 -0.58
C ASP A 90 -0.55 -9.04 -1.74
N SER A 91 -0.98 -10.26 -1.46
CA SER A 91 -1.61 -11.12 -2.47
C SER A 91 -2.91 -10.54 -3.05
N ALA A 92 -3.55 -9.59 -2.36
CA ALA A 92 -4.80 -8.99 -2.78
C ALA A 92 -4.64 -8.11 -4.04
N TYR A 93 -3.51 -7.42 -4.16
CA TYR A 93 -3.25 -6.53 -5.31
C TYR A 93 -2.46 -7.18 -6.45
N GLU A 94 -2.01 -8.44 -6.30
CA GLU A 94 -1.21 -9.12 -7.33
C GLU A 94 -1.81 -9.03 -8.75
N PRO A 95 -3.12 -9.23 -8.97
CA PRO A 95 -3.70 -9.09 -10.30
C PRO A 95 -3.61 -7.67 -10.87
N LEU A 96 -3.58 -6.64 -10.00
CA LEU A 96 -3.46 -5.23 -10.37
C LEU A 96 -2.01 -4.87 -10.67
N LEU A 97 -1.06 -5.33 -9.86
CA LEU A 97 0.36 -5.15 -10.11
C LEU A 97 0.76 -5.79 -11.45
N ARG A 98 0.34 -7.03 -11.70
CA ARG A 98 0.56 -7.72 -12.97
C ARG A 98 0.01 -6.95 -14.17
N LEU A 99 -1.12 -6.28 -14.00
CA LEU A 99 -1.70 -5.45 -15.06
C LEU A 99 -0.85 -4.21 -15.35
N LEU A 100 -0.23 -3.61 -14.31
CA LEU A 100 0.62 -2.43 -14.42
C LEU A 100 2.07 -2.74 -14.82
N TYR A 101 2.54 -3.94 -14.58
CA TYR A 101 3.90 -4.39 -14.86
C TYR A 101 4.30 -4.21 -16.33
N ASP A 102 5.49 -3.67 -16.57
CA ASP A 102 6.09 -3.56 -17.92
C ASP A 102 7.58 -3.90 -17.99
N HIS A 103 8.26 -4.03 -16.85
CA HIS A 103 9.65 -4.48 -16.78
C HIS A 103 9.97 -5.10 -15.43
N GLU A 104 11.04 -5.88 -15.41
CA GLU A 104 11.53 -6.49 -14.19
C GLU A 104 12.01 -5.44 -13.20
N GLY A 105 11.56 -5.60 -11.95
CA GLY A 105 11.94 -4.77 -10.82
C GLY A 105 12.43 -5.61 -9.65
N ALA A 106 12.84 -4.92 -8.60
CA ALA A 106 13.19 -5.53 -7.33
C ALA A 106 12.66 -4.69 -6.18
N GLU A 107 12.28 -5.35 -5.10
CA GLU A 107 11.79 -4.70 -3.89
C GLU A 107 12.39 -5.35 -2.64
N ASP A 108 12.43 -4.59 -1.55
CA ASP A 108 13.03 -5.03 -0.30
C ASP A 108 12.13 -6.03 0.45
N ALA A 109 12.75 -7.09 0.94
CA ALA A 109 12.08 -8.09 1.77
C ALA A 109 11.90 -7.59 3.20
N MET A 110 11.07 -8.30 3.96
CA MET A 110 10.92 -8.12 5.39
C MET A 110 11.83 -9.09 6.15
N GLU A 111 12.42 -8.62 7.25
CA GLU A 111 13.18 -9.45 8.19
C GLU A 111 12.47 -9.49 9.55
N TYR A 112 12.43 -10.67 10.17
CA TYR A 112 11.82 -10.86 11.49
C TYR A 112 12.81 -10.49 12.59
N ARG A 113 12.39 -9.69 13.56
CA ARG A 113 13.11 -9.58 14.83
C ARG A 113 12.80 -10.82 15.65
N VAL A 114 13.78 -11.68 15.84
CA VAL A 114 13.59 -12.97 16.51
C VAL A 114 13.19 -12.75 17.97
N SER A 115 12.03 -13.28 18.33
CA SER A 115 11.43 -13.25 19.67
C SER A 115 10.33 -14.29 19.76
N ASP A 116 9.93 -14.64 20.98
CA ASP A 116 8.77 -15.54 21.20
C ASP A 116 7.49 -15.00 20.55
N LEU A 117 7.32 -13.68 20.57
CA LEU A 117 6.21 -12.99 19.92
C LEU A 117 6.22 -13.18 18.41
N ALA A 118 7.37 -13.01 17.76
CA ALA A 118 7.51 -13.20 16.32
C ALA A 118 7.32 -14.67 15.92
N VAL A 119 7.78 -15.61 16.74
CA VAL A 119 7.53 -17.04 16.54
C VAL A 119 6.05 -17.36 16.66
N ALA A 120 5.35 -16.80 17.67
CA ALA A 120 3.92 -16.95 17.85
C ALA A 120 3.14 -16.41 16.65
N HIS A 121 3.50 -15.20 16.16
CA HIS A 121 2.92 -14.60 14.96
C HIS A 121 3.03 -15.53 13.74
N VAL A 122 4.22 -16.05 13.47
CA VAL A 122 4.42 -16.99 12.34
C VAL A 122 3.59 -18.27 12.52
N ARG A 123 3.41 -18.76 13.76
CA ARG A 123 2.55 -19.93 14.04
C ARG A 123 1.09 -19.67 13.77
N GLU A 124 0.60 -18.48 14.03
CA GLU A 124 -0.80 -18.13 13.86
C GLU A 124 -1.18 -17.88 12.40
N PHE A 125 -0.41 -17.05 11.72
CA PHE A 125 -0.81 -16.50 10.41
C PHE A 125 -0.30 -17.26 9.18
N ALA A 126 0.71 -18.12 9.29
CA ALA A 126 1.33 -18.69 8.10
C ALA A 126 0.78 -20.04 7.61
N GLY A 127 -0.32 -20.55 8.17
CA GLY A 127 -0.84 -21.88 7.83
C GLY A 127 0.14 -23.04 8.18
N ASP A 128 -0.23 -24.29 8.08
CA ASP A 128 0.66 -25.42 8.37
C ASP A 128 1.37 -25.91 7.11
N THR A 129 2.45 -25.27 6.73
CA THR A 129 3.28 -25.61 5.57
C THR A 129 4.70 -26.03 5.98
N GLU A 130 5.38 -26.80 5.14
CA GLU A 130 6.79 -27.15 5.35
C GLU A 130 7.69 -25.89 5.44
N ARG A 131 7.44 -24.92 4.57
CA ARG A 131 8.13 -23.63 4.59
C ARG A 131 7.98 -22.93 5.95
N ARG A 132 6.78 -22.91 6.52
CA ARG A 132 6.51 -22.32 7.84
C ARG A 132 7.26 -23.07 8.94
N ARG A 133 7.18 -24.39 8.98
CA ARG A 133 7.91 -25.21 9.97
C ARG A 133 9.42 -24.95 9.88
N GLY A 134 9.98 -24.88 8.66
CA GLY A 134 11.37 -24.51 8.43
C GLY A 134 11.74 -23.12 8.92
N LYS A 135 10.85 -22.12 8.71
CA LYS A 135 11.03 -20.75 9.22
C LYS A 135 11.07 -20.74 10.76
N ILE A 136 10.10 -21.33 11.42
CA ILE A 136 10.04 -21.42 12.88
C ILE A 136 11.31 -22.08 13.43
N ALA A 137 11.72 -23.21 12.86
CA ALA A 137 12.93 -23.89 13.29
C ALA A 137 14.22 -23.07 13.11
N ARG A 138 14.28 -22.16 12.13
CA ARG A 138 15.38 -21.19 12.01
C ARG A 138 15.29 -20.11 13.07
N MET A 139 14.10 -19.54 13.31
CA MET A 139 13.88 -18.53 14.35
C MET A 139 14.27 -19.05 15.74
N GLU A 140 13.87 -20.27 16.09
CA GLU A 140 14.18 -20.89 17.39
C GLU A 140 15.69 -21.16 17.61
N ARG A 141 16.48 -21.21 16.54
CA ARG A 141 17.95 -21.37 16.60
C ARG A 141 18.72 -20.06 16.52
N THR A 142 18.04 -18.97 16.17
CA THR A 142 18.64 -17.64 16.07
C THR A 142 18.51 -16.92 17.42
N PRO A 143 19.56 -16.28 17.92
CA PRO A 143 19.49 -15.55 19.19
C PRO A 143 18.37 -14.50 19.21
N ALA A 144 17.69 -14.38 20.35
CA ALA A 144 16.64 -13.40 20.53
C ALA A 144 17.17 -11.98 20.30
N GLY A 145 16.41 -11.17 19.57
CA GLY A 145 16.77 -9.80 19.20
C GLY A 145 17.53 -9.65 17.89
N GLU A 146 18.07 -10.74 17.32
CA GLU A 146 18.66 -10.73 15.98
C GLU A 146 17.58 -10.66 14.89
N PHE A 147 17.99 -10.27 13.69
CA PHE A 147 17.09 -10.19 12.54
C PHE A 147 17.32 -11.37 11.58
N LEU A 148 16.22 -11.98 11.11
CA LEU A 148 16.22 -13.13 10.23
C LEU A 148 15.34 -12.87 9.00
N THR A 149 15.91 -12.97 7.80
CA THR A 149 15.14 -12.99 6.54
C THR A 149 14.68 -14.42 6.20
N ASP A 150 13.58 -14.54 5.47
CA ASP A 150 13.07 -15.82 4.95
C ASP A 150 13.61 -16.13 3.54
N GLY A 151 14.68 -15.49 3.14
CA GLY A 151 15.32 -15.60 1.84
C GLY A 151 16.29 -14.44 1.60
N PRO A 152 16.50 -14.01 0.35
CA PRO A 152 17.30 -12.84 0.05
C PRO A 152 16.66 -11.57 0.61
N LYS A 153 17.48 -10.55 0.85
CA LYS A 153 17.01 -9.23 1.36
C LYS A 153 16.19 -8.43 0.36
N THR A 154 16.26 -8.80 -0.90
CA THR A 154 15.44 -8.26 -1.99
C THR A 154 14.77 -9.41 -2.72
N TYR A 155 13.57 -9.20 -3.22
CA TYR A 155 12.89 -10.14 -4.09
C TYR A 155 12.65 -9.51 -5.47
N ARG A 156 12.60 -10.37 -6.46
CA ARG A 156 12.42 -9.99 -7.85
C ARG A 156 10.94 -9.89 -8.19
N ILE A 157 10.54 -8.78 -8.78
CA ILE A 157 9.21 -8.61 -9.37
C ILE A 157 9.33 -9.01 -10.84
N HIS A 158 8.76 -10.14 -11.19
CA HIS A 158 8.84 -10.68 -12.54
C HIS A 158 7.57 -11.41 -12.92
N TYR A 159 7.06 -11.13 -14.11
CA TYR A 159 5.97 -11.84 -14.75
C TYR A 159 6.40 -12.25 -16.17
N ASP A 160 6.03 -13.45 -16.60
CA ASP A 160 6.41 -14.02 -17.91
C ASP A 160 5.85 -13.24 -19.11
N SER A 161 4.87 -12.38 -18.88
CA SER A 161 4.25 -11.60 -19.92
C SER A 161 3.84 -10.21 -19.44
N VAL A 162 3.98 -9.24 -20.33
CA VAL A 162 3.53 -7.86 -20.13
C VAL A 162 2.13 -7.72 -20.75
N SER A 163 1.19 -7.17 -19.98
CA SER A 163 -0.13 -6.85 -20.50
C SER A 163 -0.02 -5.79 -21.61
N PRO A 164 -0.71 -5.92 -22.76
CA PRO A 164 -0.70 -4.90 -23.81
C PRO A 164 -1.36 -3.58 -23.38
N ARG A 165 -2.11 -3.61 -22.29
CA ARG A 165 -2.77 -2.46 -21.66
C ARG A 165 -2.53 -2.50 -20.15
N PRO A 166 -2.56 -1.34 -19.46
CA PRO A 166 -2.72 0.02 -19.96
C PRO A 166 -1.50 0.52 -20.76
N ARG A 167 -1.71 1.48 -21.65
CA ARG A 167 -0.62 2.25 -22.26
C ARG A 167 -0.06 3.26 -21.26
N ARG A 168 -0.96 3.90 -20.49
CA ARG A 168 -0.65 4.77 -19.36
C ARG A 168 -1.52 4.42 -18.19
N ALA A 169 -0.97 4.53 -16.99
CA ALA A 169 -1.71 4.36 -15.76
C ALA A 169 -1.48 5.51 -14.79
N GLY A 170 -2.53 5.93 -14.13
CA GLY A 170 -2.47 6.80 -12.95
C GLY A 170 -2.72 5.98 -11.70
N LEU A 171 -1.79 5.98 -10.75
CA LEU A 171 -1.98 5.41 -9.43
C LEU A 171 -2.35 6.52 -8.45
N LEU A 172 -3.62 6.57 -8.02
CA LEU A 172 -4.13 7.58 -7.09
C LEU A 172 -3.89 7.17 -5.65
N ILE A 173 -3.21 8.02 -4.88
CA ILE A 173 -2.93 7.85 -3.47
C ILE A 173 -3.47 8.98 -2.61
N ASP A 174 -3.59 8.74 -1.30
CA ASP A 174 -3.83 9.76 -0.27
C ASP A 174 -3.06 9.46 1.01
N GLY A 175 -3.16 10.34 2.00
CA GLY A 175 -2.51 10.20 3.30
C GLY A 175 -3.04 9.07 4.18
N LYS A 176 -3.91 8.19 3.68
CA LYS A 176 -4.42 6.99 4.37
C LYS A 176 -3.91 5.69 3.76
N VAL A 177 -3.28 5.78 2.59
CA VAL A 177 -2.62 4.62 1.98
C VAL A 177 -1.47 4.20 2.89
N GLY A 178 -1.52 2.95 3.37
CA GLY A 178 -0.54 2.41 4.32
C GLY A 178 -0.27 0.92 4.10
N SER A 179 0.78 0.38 4.72
CA SER A 179 1.12 -1.04 4.73
C SER A 179 1.13 -1.64 3.31
N SER A 180 0.37 -2.71 3.03
CA SER A 180 0.26 -3.30 1.68
C SER A 180 -0.15 -2.31 0.59
N GLY A 181 -0.85 -1.22 0.92
CA GLY A 181 -1.12 -0.15 -0.03
C GLY A 181 0.15 0.61 -0.43
N GLU A 182 1.07 0.86 0.51
CA GLU A 182 2.38 1.45 0.25
C GLU A 182 3.31 0.48 -0.46
N GLN A 183 3.24 -0.81 -0.10
CA GLN A 183 3.99 -1.85 -0.79
C GLN A 183 3.64 -1.90 -2.28
N LEU A 184 2.36 -1.82 -2.63
CA LEU A 184 1.92 -1.72 -4.02
C LEU A 184 2.53 -0.49 -4.74
N VAL A 185 2.59 0.68 -4.08
CA VAL A 185 3.20 1.88 -4.68
C VAL A 185 4.68 1.65 -4.98
N LEU A 186 5.43 1.04 -4.05
CA LEU A 186 6.86 0.74 -4.23
C LEU A 186 7.08 -0.27 -5.36
N GLU A 187 6.31 -1.34 -5.39
CA GLU A 187 6.41 -2.38 -6.42
C GLU A 187 6.04 -1.85 -7.80
N VAL A 188 5.03 -0.99 -7.90
CA VAL A 188 4.67 -0.32 -9.15
C VAL A 188 5.81 0.60 -9.61
N ARG A 189 6.42 1.37 -8.71
CA ARG A 189 7.58 2.20 -9.07
C ARG A 189 8.79 1.40 -9.53
N ALA A 190 8.99 0.25 -8.93
CA ALA A 190 10.09 -0.65 -9.28
C ALA A 190 9.88 -1.39 -10.61
N SER A 191 8.62 -1.57 -11.08
CA SER A 191 8.30 -2.50 -12.17
C SER A 191 7.38 -1.95 -13.26
N SER A 192 7.04 -0.63 -13.22
CA SER A 192 6.17 0.01 -14.21
C SER A 192 6.62 1.42 -14.58
N ARG A 193 7.10 1.62 -15.80
CA ARG A 193 7.41 2.94 -16.36
C ARG A 193 6.20 3.68 -16.90
N ARG A 194 5.11 2.94 -17.16
CA ARG A 194 3.85 3.49 -17.70
C ARG A 194 2.91 4.03 -16.63
N THR A 195 3.29 3.91 -15.35
CA THR A 195 2.48 4.36 -14.22
C THR A 195 3.07 5.61 -13.60
N THR A 196 2.23 6.63 -13.40
CA THR A 196 2.53 7.86 -12.66
C THR A 196 1.72 7.85 -11.37
N VAL A 197 2.35 8.15 -10.24
CA VAL A 197 1.69 8.23 -8.93
C VAL A 197 1.14 9.64 -8.71
N TYR A 198 -0.15 9.76 -8.52
CA TYR A 198 -0.88 11.01 -8.30
C TYR A 198 -1.43 11.09 -6.89
N GLY A 199 -1.38 12.26 -6.29
CA GLY A 199 -1.96 12.52 -4.96
C GLY A 199 -1.76 13.96 -4.55
N GLN A 200 -2.28 14.36 -3.41
CA GLN A 200 -2.01 15.67 -2.81
C GLN A 200 -0.98 15.55 -1.68
N ASP A 201 -1.14 14.52 -0.85
CA ASP A 201 -0.29 14.22 0.28
C ASP A 201 0.55 12.96 0.01
N ASN A 202 1.60 12.78 0.82
CA ASN A 202 2.30 11.51 0.89
C ASN A 202 1.37 10.44 1.48
N THR A 203 1.69 9.18 1.24
CA THR A 203 1.06 8.04 1.91
C THR A 203 1.22 8.11 3.43
N LEU A 204 0.65 7.15 4.15
CA LEU A 204 0.62 7.17 5.63
C LEU A 204 2.03 7.08 6.25
N GLY A 205 2.97 6.34 5.63
CA GLY A 205 4.26 6.02 6.20
C GLY A 205 4.14 4.99 7.33
N TYR A 206 3.58 3.82 7.02
CA TYR A 206 3.28 2.75 7.95
C TYR A 206 3.48 1.37 7.30
N LEU A 207 4.70 1.12 6.83
CA LEU A 207 5.07 -0.13 6.14
C LEU A 207 6.34 -0.76 6.70
N ASP A 208 7.35 0.06 7.02
CA ASP A 208 8.70 -0.46 7.33
C ASP A 208 8.74 -1.35 8.57
N PHE A 209 7.88 -1.09 9.56
CA PHE A 209 7.68 -1.93 10.72
C PHE A 209 6.26 -2.47 10.71
N SER A 210 6.11 -3.77 10.44
CA SER A 210 4.80 -4.39 10.16
C SER A 210 4.66 -5.78 10.78
N ASN A 211 3.61 -6.52 10.33
CA ASN A 211 3.25 -7.81 10.90
C ASN A 211 3.11 -7.72 12.43
N CYS A 212 2.26 -6.77 12.86
CA CYS A 212 2.14 -6.41 14.27
C CYS A 212 1.28 -7.40 15.03
N GLU A 213 1.71 -7.70 16.27
CA GLU A 213 0.89 -8.34 17.30
C GLU A 213 0.19 -7.29 18.14
N ILE A 214 -1.06 -7.57 18.52
CA ILE A 214 -1.81 -6.72 19.45
C ILE A 214 -1.65 -7.27 20.85
N LEU A 215 -1.04 -6.47 21.73
CA LEU A 215 -0.89 -6.79 23.13
C LEU A 215 -1.84 -5.95 23.97
N TYR A 216 -2.72 -6.61 24.73
CA TYR A 216 -3.62 -5.97 25.66
C TYR A 216 -2.97 -5.81 27.03
N PHE A 217 -3.23 -4.68 27.71
CA PHE A 217 -2.76 -4.48 29.06
C PHE A 217 -3.57 -5.36 30.03
N PRO A 218 -2.93 -6.21 30.86
CA PRO A 218 -3.64 -7.13 31.75
C PRO A 218 -4.58 -6.44 32.75
N GLN A 219 -4.21 -5.21 33.18
CA GLN A 219 -4.99 -4.41 34.14
C GLN A 219 -6.13 -3.61 33.51
N ASP A 220 -6.08 -3.41 32.18
CA ASP A 220 -7.09 -2.66 31.43
C ASP A 220 -7.15 -3.18 29.97
N PRO A 221 -7.98 -4.19 29.69
CA PRO A 221 -8.07 -4.79 28.36
C PRO A 221 -8.70 -3.85 27.31
N THR A 222 -9.15 -2.65 27.69
CA THR A 222 -9.54 -1.62 26.73
C THR A 222 -8.33 -0.89 26.14
N ARG A 223 -7.16 -1.03 26.75
CA ARG A 223 -5.88 -0.50 26.25
C ARG A 223 -5.07 -1.61 25.62
N TRP A 224 -4.47 -1.26 24.53
CA TRP A 224 -3.62 -2.16 23.76
C TRP A 224 -2.48 -1.41 23.10
N MET A 225 -1.46 -2.14 22.68
CA MET A 225 -0.36 -1.66 21.85
C MET A 225 -0.14 -2.61 20.68
N MET A 226 0.34 -2.09 19.58
CA MET A 226 0.81 -2.88 18.46
C MET A 226 2.33 -2.98 18.51
N LEU A 227 2.85 -4.20 18.48
CA LEU A 227 4.28 -4.47 18.41
C LEU A 227 4.61 -5.10 17.06
N PRO A 228 5.43 -4.45 16.23
CA PRO A 228 5.86 -5.02 14.96
C PRO A 228 6.78 -6.23 15.20
N THR A 229 6.56 -7.30 14.46
CA THR A 229 7.42 -8.49 14.48
C THR A 229 8.44 -8.47 13.36
N THR A 230 8.26 -7.60 12.35
CA THR A 230 9.14 -7.46 11.20
C THR A 230 9.54 -6.01 10.96
N ARG A 231 10.67 -5.84 10.28
CA ARG A 231 11.03 -4.58 9.62
C ARG A 231 11.46 -4.81 8.18
N SER A 232 11.34 -3.80 7.34
CA SER A 232 11.87 -3.86 5.97
C SER A 232 13.41 -3.86 5.97
N CYS A 233 13.99 -4.64 5.07
CA CYS A 233 15.44 -4.67 4.84
C CYS A 233 15.99 -3.32 4.34
N ARG A 234 15.15 -2.38 3.88
CA ARG A 234 15.53 -1.02 3.50
C ARG A 234 15.88 -0.11 4.70
N VAL A 235 15.33 -0.42 5.88
CA VAL A 235 15.49 0.43 7.08
C VAL A 235 16.96 0.58 7.51
N PRO A 236 17.75 -0.51 7.65
CA PRO A 236 19.17 -0.39 7.99
C PRO A 236 20.00 0.37 6.95
N GLU A 237 19.49 0.50 5.72
CA GLU A 237 20.15 1.21 4.62
C GLU A 237 19.74 2.69 4.55
N GLY A 238 18.94 3.17 5.50
CA GLY A 238 18.45 4.55 5.54
C GLY A 238 17.41 4.89 4.47
N ARG A 239 16.78 3.87 3.86
CA ARG A 239 15.76 4.00 2.79
C ARG A 239 14.33 3.79 3.32
N GLY A 240 14.14 3.81 4.64
CA GLY A 240 12.84 3.65 5.27
C GLY A 240 11.85 4.76 4.88
N ILE A 241 10.58 4.41 4.83
CA ILE A 241 9.48 5.32 4.48
C ILE A 241 8.55 5.63 5.64
N ASP A 242 8.68 4.92 6.76
CA ASP A 242 7.79 5.13 7.91
C ASP A 242 7.85 6.56 8.42
N SER A 243 6.69 7.05 8.85
CA SER A 243 6.37 8.42 9.22
C SER A 243 6.44 9.48 8.11
N ALA A 244 7.31 9.36 7.12
CA ALA A 244 7.39 10.28 5.97
C ALA A 244 6.35 9.96 4.89
N GLY A 245 6.08 8.69 4.68
CA GLY A 245 5.26 8.17 3.59
C GLY A 245 5.93 8.31 2.22
N ILE A 246 5.25 7.85 1.19
CA ILE A 246 5.69 7.91 -0.20
C ILE A 246 5.05 9.14 -0.86
N ALA A 247 5.86 10.05 -1.37
CA ALA A 247 5.36 11.23 -2.08
C ALA A 247 4.75 10.84 -3.45
N PRO A 248 3.67 11.48 -3.91
CA PRO A 248 3.23 11.34 -5.29
C PRO A 248 4.25 11.94 -6.26
N ASP A 249 4.28 11.44 -7.50
CA ASP A 249 5.10 12.02 -8.59
C ASP A 249 4.48 13.33 -9.08
N VAL A 250 3.14 13.38 -9.11
CA VAL A 250 2.38 14.56 -9.50
C VAL A 250 1.40 14.94 -8.38
N ARG A 251 1.51 16.17 -7.89
CA ARG A 251 0.57 16.69 -6.89
C ARG A 251 -0.65 17.27 -7.56
N ILE A 252 -1.83 16.74 -7.19
CA ILE A 252 -3.12 17.20 -7.71
C ILE A 252 -3.43 18.57 -7.08
N PRO A 253 -3.68 19.61 -7.90
CA PRO A 253 -3.92 20.98 -7.41
C PRO A 253 -5.38 21.21 -6.94
N LEU A 254 -6.17 20.18 -6.81
CA LEU A 254 -7.58 20.24 -6.41
C LEU A 254 -7.74 19.83 -4.94
N PRO A 255 -8.74 20.38 -4.23
CA PRO A 255 -9.04 19.93 -2.87
C PRO A 255 -9.43 18.45 -2.86
N LEU A 256 -9.18 17.78 -1.75
CA LEU A 256 -9.58 16.38 -1.56
C LEU A 256 -11.11 16.28 -1.71
N PRO A 257 -11.60 15.35 -2.53
CA PRO A 257 -13.05 15.12 -2.67
C PRO A 257 -13.70 14.79 -1.32
N GLU A 258 -14.87 15.38 -1.05
CA GLU A 258 -15.60 15.13 0.19
C GLU A 258 -16.28 13.76 0.22
N VAL A 259 -16.61 13.23 -0.95
CA VAL A 259 -17.31 11.95 -1.13
C VAL A 259 -16.53 11.09 -2.11
N LEU A 260 -16.23 9.87 -1.70
CA LEU A 260 -15.49 8.89 -2.49
C LEU A 260 -16.16 7.51 -2.37
N THR A 261 -17.37 7.41 -2.86
CA THR A 261 -18.12 6.13 -2.88
C THR A 261 -17.94 5.40 -4.21
N ASP A 262 -18.95 5.35 -5.02
CA ASP A 262 -19.01 4.68 -6.32
C ASP A 262 -18.86 5.64 -7.52
N ASN A 263 -18.54 6.89 -7.26
CA ASN A 263 -18.52 7.98 -8.23
C ASN A 263 -17.15 8.16 -8.92
N VAL A 264 -17.18 8.77 -10.09
CA VAL A 264 -16.01 9.38 -10.72
C VAL A 264 -15.91 10.81 -10.19
N ASP A 265 -14.91 11.08 -9.36
CA ASP A 265 -14.71 12.36 -8.70
C ASP A 265 -13.76 13.31 -9.46
N ALA A 266 -13.62 14.54 -8.95
CA ALA A 266 -12.82 15.58 -9.60
C ALA A 266 -11.35 15.20 -9.77
N TRP A 267 -10.75 14.44 -8.85
CA TRP A 267 -9.37 13.97 -8.99
C TRP A 267 -9.25 12.93 -10.10
N THR A 268 -10.18 12.00 -10.17
CA THR A 268 -10.23 11.00 -11.25
C THR A 268 -10.34 11.66 -12.62
N LEU A 269 -11.21 12.67 -12.78
CA LEU A 269 -11.36 13.44 -14.01
C LEU A 269 -10.09 14.22 -14.35
N TRP A 270 -9.48 14.86 -13.36
CA TRP A 270 -8.26 15.63 -13.55
C TRP A 270 -7.09 14.73 -14.00
N VAL A 271 -6.91 13.56 -13.37
CA VAL A 271 -5.88 12.59 -13.75
C VAL A 271 -6.14 12.03 -15.15
N ALA A 272 -7.39 11.74 -15.50
CA ALA A 272 -7.74 11.29 -16.84
C ALA A 272 -7.33 12.31 -17.92
N GLU A 273 -7.49 13.62 -17.64
CA GLU A 273 -7.10 14.69 -18.56
C GLU A 273 -5.58 14.88 -18.60
N ASP A 274 -4.91 14.86 -17.45
CA ASP A 274 -3.45 14.97 -17.36
C ASP A 274 -2.76 13.85 -18.14
N MET A 275 -3.21 12.63 -18.02
CA MET A 275 -2.69 11.49 -18.78
C MET A 275 -2.82 11.63 -20.30
N LYS A 276 -3.76 12.46 -20.80
CA LYS A 276 -3.89 12.74 -22.24
C LYS A 276 -2.89 13.80 -22.70
N THR A 277 -2.60 14.78 -21.84
CA THR A 277 -1.77 15.95 -22.19
C THR A 277 -0.28 15.71 -22.04
N GLU A 278 0.13 14.75 -21.18
CA GLU A 278 1.55 14.44 -20.98
C GLU A 278 2.20 13.89 -22.27
N LYS A 279 2.77 14.78 -23.06
CA LYS A 279 3.82 14.40 -24.04
C LYS A 279 5.01 13.97 -23.21
N ARG A 280 5.24 12.67 -23.12
CA ARG A 280 6.38 12.10 -22.40
C ARG A 280 7.66 12.77 -22.82
N LYS A 281 8.48 13.09 -21.83
CA LYS A 281 9.93 13.20 -22.04
C LYS A 281 10.39 11.79 -22.45
N GLU A 282 10.63 11.61 -23.75
CA GLU A 282 11.36 10.48 -24.31
C GLU A 282 12.80 10.46 -23.80
#